data_55450f827da7cb3594629467ed2eaedc
#
_entry.id   55450f827da7cb3594629467ed2eaedc
#
_cell.length_a   1.000
_cell.length_b   1.000
_cell.length_c   1.000
_cell.angle_alpha   90.00
_cell.angle_beta   90.00
_cell.angle_gamma   90.00
#
_symmetry.space_group_name_H-M   'P 1'
#
loop_
_entity.id
_entity.type
_entity.pdbx_description
1 polymer ?
#
loop_
_entity_poly.entity_id
_entity_poly.type
_entity_poly.pdbx_seq_one_letter_code
_entity_poly.pdbx_strand_id
1 'polypeptide(L)'
;MSKILKRLAQIELNQTFIEAFDLPDTLRRIQADLHPGQLDFVNDHTTQILGVSAGYGAGKTRALCAKAVHLAAANQGFMGCVLEPTGPLIRDIFVNDFDAFLESYNIPYSYRASPLPEYVLHLPLGDTKILCRSFENWTRIIGLNLAWVLADEIDTVAPSIASRAFPKILGRLRAGNIRQFGAASTPEGFRWMFNTFA
;
A
#
# COMPACT_ATOMS: atom_id res chain seq x y z
N MET A 1 10.61 -4.14 37.94
CA MET A 1 10.29 -5.11 36.87
C MET A 1 11.38 -5.06 35.80
N SER A 2 12.04 -6.18 35.47
CA SER A 2 13.19 -6.20 34.58
C SER A 2 12.75 -5.81 33.15
N LYS A 3 13.71 -5.28 32.33
CA LYS A 3 13.46 -4.97 30.91
C LYS A 3 12.92 -6.20 30.14
N ILE A 4 13.34 -7.40 30.51
CA ILE A 4 12.92 -8.66 29.93
C ILE A 4 11.45 -8.93 30.21
N LEU A 5 10.98 -8.78 31.45
CA LEU A 5 9.58 -8.99 31.82
C LEU A 5 8.64 -8.00 31.13
N LYS A 6 9.06 -6.73 30.99
CA LYS A 6 8.28 -5.74 30.22
C LYS A 6 8.16 -6.12 28.76
N ARG A 7 9.23 -6.66 28.15
CA ARG A 7 9.26 -7.07 26.76
C ARG A 7 8.42 -8.34 26.53
N LEU A 8 8.44 -9.30 27.44
CA LEU A 8 7.59 -10.50 27.39
C LEU A 8 6.11 -10.14 27.51
N ALA A 9 5.74 -9.30 28.49
CA ALA A 9 4.37 -8.83 28.63
C ALA A 9 3.87 -8.06 27.39
N GLN A 10 4.73 -7.28 26.74
CA GLN A 10 4.37 -6.59 25.49
C GLN A 10 4.18 -7.57 24.32
N ILE A 11 4.98 -8.63 24.25
CA ILE A 11 4.84 -9.69 23.24
C ILE A 11 3.52 -10.44 23.44
N GLU A 12 3.20 -10.83 24.67
CA GLU A 12 1.93 -11.51 24.99
C GLU A 12 0.70 -10.64 24.69
N LEU A 13 0.74 -9.35 25.06
CA LEU A 13 -0.33 -8.40 24.73
C LEU A 13 -0.51 -8.26 23.21
N ASN A 14 0.58 -8.14 22.46
CA ASN A 14 0.52 -8.04 21.01
C ASN A 14 -0.04 -9.32 20.40
N GLN A 15 0.36 -10.51 20.87
CA GLN A 15 -0.18 -11.79 20.39
C GLN A 15 -1.69 -11.90 20.65
N THR A 16 -2.12 -11.60 21.88
CA THR A 16 -3.56 -11.60 22.20
C THR A 16 -4.35 -10.62 21.35
N PHE A 17 -3.79 -9.45 21.03
CA PHE A 17 -4.44 -8.48 20.14
C PHE A 17 -4.54 -8.97 18.71
N ILE A 18 -3.49 -9.61 18.18
CA ILE A 18 -3.48 -10.20 16.82
C ILE A 18 -4.45 -11.37 16.74
N GLU A 19 -4.51 -12.23 17.75
CA GLU A 19 -5.45 -13.35 17.82
C GLU A 19 -6.92 -12.91 17.89
N ALA A 20 -7.20 -11.74 18.51
CA ALA A 20 -8.52 -11.15 18.58
C ALA A 20 -8.90 -10.30 17.35
N PHE A 21 -7.96 -10.06 16.41
CA PHE A 21 -8.19 -9.22 15.25
C PHE A 21 -9.03 -9.93 14.19
N ASP A 22 -10.26 -9.45 13.98
CA ASP A 22 -11.19 -9.96 12.97
C ASP A 22 -10.93 -9.28 11.62
N LEU A 23 -10.03 -9.87 10.82
CA LEU A 23 -9.69 -9.35 9.50
C LEU A 23 -10.91 -9.31 8.55
N PRO A 24 -11.76 -10.36 8.43
CA PRO A 24 -12.96 -10.30 7.61
C PRO A 24 -13.91 -9.15 7.98
N ASP A 25 -14.16 -8.91 9.26
CA ASP A 25 -14.99 -7.81 9.71
C ASP A 25 -14.37 -6.45 9.39
N THR A 26 -13.08 -6.31 9.64
CA THR A 26 -12.33 -5.10 9.31
C THR A 26 -12.42 -4.76 7.83
N LEU A 27 -12.26 -5.74 6.93
CA LEU A 27 -12.38 -5.52 5.48
C LEU A 27 -13.80 -5.09 5.09
N ARG A 28 -14.85 -5.66 5.70
CA ARG A 28 -16.24 -5.23 5.48
C ARG A 28 -16.47 -3.78 5.94
N ARG A 29 -15.95 -3.39 7.09
CA ARG A 29 -16.05 -2.01 7.59
C ARG A 29 -15.34 -1.02 6.67
N ILE A 30 -14.13 -1.35 6.21
CA ILE A 30 -13.42 -0.53 5.21
C ILE A 30 -14.28 -0.35 3.95
N GLN A 31 -14.84 -1.43 3.41
CA GLN A 31 -15.69 -1.37 2.21
C GLN A 31 -16.95 -0.52 2.44
N ALA A 32 -17.58 -0.62 3.60
CA ALA A 32 -18.78 0.16 3.93
C ALA A 32 -18.52 1.67 3.98
N ASP A 33 -17.29 2.09 4.25
CA ASP A 33 -16.89 3.49 4.35
C ASP A 33 -16.38 4.08 3.02
N LEU A 34 -16.41 3.30 1.93
CA LEU A 34 -15.95 3.73 0.60
C LEU A 34 -17.14 4.08 -0.30
N HIS A 35 -16.99 5.12 -1.11
CA HIS A 35 -17.96 5.41 -2.16
C HIS A 35 -17.77 4.48 -3.38
N PRO A 36 -18.77 4.35 -4.30
CA PRO A 36 -18.74 3.34 -5.36
C PRO A 36 -17.46 3.29 -6.19
N GLY A 37 -16.95 4.43 -6.65
CA GLY A 37 -15.72 4.46 -7.46
C GLY A 37 -14.46 4.03 -6.70
N GLN A 38 -14.42 4.23 -5.38
CA GLN A 38 -13.35 3.69 -4.54
C GLN A 38 -13.51 2.17 -4.36
N LEU A 39 -14.77 1.70 -4.19
CA LEU A 39 -15.08 0.27 -4.07
C LEU A 39 -14.68 -0.51 -5.32
N ASP A 40 -14.97 0.02 -6.51
CA ASP A 40 -14.58 -0.61 -7.78
C ASP A 40 -13.05 -0.78 -7.85
N PHE A 41 -12.28 0.24 -7.49
CA PHE A 41 -10.82 0.16 -7.45
C PHE A 41 -10.32 -0.84 -6.40
N VAL A 42 -10.88 -0.79 -5.18
CA VAL A 42 -10.43 -1.63 -4.06
C VAL A 42 -10.75 -3.10 -4.28
N ASN A 43 -11.94 -3.42 -4.82
CA ASN A 43 -12.43 -4.78 -4.97
C ASN A 43 -11.95 -5.49 -6.24
N ASP A 44 -11.40 -4.77 -7.22
CA ASP A 44 -10.83 -5.41 -8.40
C ASP A 44 -9.52 -6.12 -8.06
N HIS A 45 -9.59 -7.42 -7.89
CA HIS A 45 -8.44 -8.30 -7.64
C HIS A 45 -8.04 -9.12 -8.88
N THR A 46 -8.65 -8.86 -10.02
CA THR A 46 -8.49 -9.62 -11.25
C THR A 46 -7.67 -8.89 -12.31
N THR A 47 -7.83 -7.58 -12.40
CA THR A 47 -7.09 -6.73 -13.35
C THR A 47 -5.65 -6.58 -12.88
N GLN A 48 -4.69 -6.94 -13.74
CA GLN A 48 -3.27 -6.88 -13.40
C GLN A 48 -2.74 -5.44 -13.29
N ILE A 49 -3.24 -4.55 -14.13
CA ILE A 49 -2.86 -3.13 -14.17
C ILE A 49 -4.15 -2.32 -14.11
N LEU A 50 -4.37 -1.60 -13.03
CA LEU A 50 -5.56 -0.77 -12.87
C LEU A 50 -5.19 0.64 -12.42
N GLY A 51 -6.06 1.59 -12.71
CA GLY A 51 -5.85 2.98 -12.33
C GLY A 51 -7.13 3.69 -11.99
N VAL A 52 -7.06 4.63 -11.05
CA VAL A 52 -8.10 5.59 -10.75
C VAL A 52 -7.59 6.99 -11.02
N SER A 53 -8.27 7.70 -11.92
CA SER A 53 -8.00 9.10 -12.25
C SER A 53 -9.16 9.94 -11.76
N ALA A 54 -8.91 10.88 -10.85
CA ALA A 54 -9.94 11.72 -10.27
C ALA A 54 -9.34 13.06 -9.80
N GLY A 55 -10.19 14.08 -9.68
CA GLY A 55 -9.79 15.41 -9.20
C GLY A 55 -9.30 15.42 -7.77
N TYR A 56 -8.81 16.60 -7.34
CA TYR A 56 -8.41 16.82 -5.96
C TYR A 56 -9.60 16.63 -5.01
N GLY A 57 -9.32 16.08 -3.82
CA GLY A 57 -10.35 15.82 -2.80
C GLY A 57 -11.28 14.63 -3.08
N ALA A 58 -11.11 13.90 -4.19
CA ALA A 58 -11.93 12.73 -4.53
C ALA A 58 -11.63 11.48 -3.67
N GLY A 59 -10.74 11.57 -2.68
CA GLY A 59 -10.41 10.46 -1.79
C GLY A 59 -9.52 9.37 -2.42
N LYS A 60 -8.68 9.73 -3.40
CA LYS A 60 -7.74 8.79 -4.05
C LYS A 60 -6.79 8.11 -3.07
N THR A 61 -6.14 8.89 -2.19
CA THR A 61 -5.21 8.37 -1.19
C THR A 61 -5.92 7.43 -0.20
N ARG A 62 -7.17 7.76 0.21
CA ARG A 62 -7.99 6.85 1.01
C ARG A 62 -8.27 5.53 0.29
N ALA A 63 -8.61 5.56 -1.00
CA ALA A 63 -8.81 4.36 -1.80
C ALA A 63 -7.52 3.55 -1.93
N LEU A 64 -6.38 4.21 -2.05
CA LEU A 64 -5.07 3.58 -2.12
C LEU A 64 -4.69 2.91 -0.80
N CYS A 65 -4.94 3.55 0.35
CA CYS A 65 -4.76 2.95 1.68
C CYS A 65 -5.66 1.71 1.86
N ALA A 66 -6.94 1.81 1.49
CA ALA A 66 -7.87 0.68 1.54
C ALA A 66 -7.40 -0.47 0.62
N LYS A 67 -6.99 -0.16 -0.61
CA LYS A 67 -6.44 -1.14 -1.55
C LYS A 67 -5.18 -1.82 -1.01
N ALA A 68 -4.28 -1.07 -0.36
CA ALA A 68 -3.08 -1.63 0.26
C ALA A 68 -3.42 -2.67 1.33
N VAL A 69 -4.40 -2.39 2.19
CA VAL A 69 -4.88 -3.33 3.21
C VAL A 69 -5.54 -4.56 2.57
N HIS A 70 -6.41 -4.39 1.57
CA HIS A 70 -7.05 -5.49 0.85
C HIS A 70 -6.04 -6.39 0.14
N LEU A 71 -5.05 -5.82 -0.53
CA LEU A 71 -3.97 -6.58 -1.19
C LEU A 71 -3.05 -7.26 -0.18
N ALA A 72 -2.76 -6.62 0.96
CA ALA A 72 -2.02 -7.24 2.04
C ALA A 72 -2.79 -8.43 2.63
N ALA A 73 -4.09 -8.30 2.84
CA ALA A 73 -4.97 -9.37 3.33
C ALA A 73 -5.03 -10.57 2.35
N ALA A 74 -5.10 -10.30 1.05
CA ALA A 74 -5.12 -11.33 0.01
C ALA A 74 -3.75 -12.01 -0.22
N ASN A 75 -2.66 -11.38 0.23
CA ASN A 75 -1.28 -11.81 0.04
C ASN A 75 -0.52 -11.91 1.37
N GLN A 76 -1.17 -12.43 2.42
CA GLN A 76 -0.52 -12.55 3.74
C GLN A 76 0.80 -13.33 3.64
N GLY A 77 1.84 -12.86 4.33
CA GLY A 77 3.19 -13.41 4.27
C GLY A 77 4.04 -12.92 3.09
N PHE A 78 3.46 -12.18 2.15
CA PHE A 78 4.19 -11.62 1.01
C PHE A 78 4.41 -10.12 1.16
N MET A 79 5.22 -9.55 0.26
CA MET A 79 5.65 -8.16 0.31
C MET A 79 4.92 -7.33 -0.75
N GLY A 80 4.41 -6.17 -0.35
CA GLY A 80 3.90 -5.14 -1.24
C GLY A 80 4.75 -3.87 -1.21
N CYS A 81 4.45 -2.94 -2.12
CA CYS A 81 5.14 -1.65 -2.16
C CYS A 81 4.17 -0.54 -2.52
N VAL A 82 4.30 0.59 -1.83
CA VAL A 82 3.66 1.86 -2.21
C VAL A 82 4.72 2.80 -2.75
N LEU A 83 4.41 3.47 -3.86
CA LEU A 83 5.29 4.41 -4.55
C LEU A 83 4.68 5.79 -4.54
N GLU A 84 5.44 6.76 -4.04
CA GLU A 84 5.17 8.19 -4.16
C GLU A 84 6.12 8.83 -5.18
N PRO A 85 5.81 10.00 -5.73
CA PRO A 85 6.73 10.71 -6.61
C PRO A 85 8.09 10.95 -5.98
N THR A 86 8.12 11.41 -4.71
CA THR A 86 9.35 11.79 -4.00
C THR A 86 9.43 11.21 -2.59
N GLY A 87 10.62 11.18 -2.01
CA GLY A 87 10.83 10.74 -0.63
C GLY A 87 10.14 11.59 0.45
N PRO A 88 10.10 12.93 0.35
CA PRO A 88 9.31 13.76 1.25
C PRO A 88 7.82 13.42 1.24
N LEU A 89 7.17 13.23 0.07
CA LEU A 89 5.75 12.89 -0.03
C LEU A 89 5.40 11.59 0.71
N ILE A 90 6.30 10.61 0.70
CA ILE A 90 6.10 9.39 1.50
C ILE A 90 5.90 9.74 2.97
N ARG A 91 6.79 10.56 3.55
CA ARG A 91 6.79 10.87 4.99
C ARG A 91 5.70 11.84 5.40
N ASP A 92 5.47 12.83 4.54
CA ASP A 92 4.63 13.99 4.88
C ASP A 92 3.15 13.74 4.54
N ILE A 93 2.88 12.84 3.59
CA ILE A 93 1.51 12.52 3.13
C ILE A 93 1.19 11.06 3.41
N PHE A 94 1.77 10.12 2.65
CA PHE A 94 1.35 8.72 2.69
C PHE A 94 1.45 8.11 4.10
N VAL A 95 2.55 8.32 4.81
CA VAL A 95 2.74 7.75 6.16
C VAL A 95 1.68 8.27 7.11
N ASN A 96 1.41 9.57 7.12
CA ASN A 96 0.40 10.16 8.01
C ASN A 96 -1.01 9.63 7.70
N ASP A 97 -1.37 9.57 6.41
CA ASP A 97 -2.69 9.09 5.98
C ASP A 97 -2.85 7.58 6.24
N PHE A 98 -1.80 6.80 6.04
CA PHE A 98 -1.85 5.36 6.25
C PHE A 98 -1.87 5.00 7.74
N ASP A 99 -1.10 5.70 8.59
CA ASP A 99 -1.17 5.54 10.05
C ASP A 99 -2.60 5.83 10.55
N ALA A 100 -3.17 6.98 10.19
CA ALA A 100 -4.53 7.34 10.56
C ALA A 100 -5.56 6.31 10.03
N PHE A 101 -5.35 5.78 8.82
CA PHE A 101 -6.20 4.74 8.24
C PHE A 101 -6.11 3.44 9.04
N LEU A 102 -4.92 2.94 9.33
CA LEU A 102 -4.71 1.70 10.08
C LEU A 102 -5.29 1.80 11.51
N GLU A 103 -5.08 2.94 12.16
CA GLU A 103 -5.62 3.21 13.50
C GLU A 103 -7.15 3.26 13.51
N SER A 104 -7.79 3.88 12.51
CA SER A 104 -9.25 4.01 12.42
C SER A 104 -9.98 2.67 12.32
N TYR A 105 -9.30 1.65 11.79
CA TYR A 105 -9.84 0.29 11.65
C TYR A 105 -9.22 -0.71 12.64
N ASN A 106 -8.40 -0.24 13.59
CA ASN A 106 -7.70 -1.07 14.58
C ASN A 106 -6.88 -2.20 13.93
N ILE A 107 -6.23 -1.93 12.80
CA ILE A 107 -5.37 -2.91 12.13
C ILE A 107 -4.04 -2.98 12.87
N PRO A 108 -3.59 -4.18 13.33
CA PRO A 108 -2.33 -4.30 14.04
C PRO A 108 -1.15 -4.12 13.08
N TYR A 109 -0.24 -3.20 13.40
CA TYR A 109 0.92 -2.94 12.57
C TYR A 109 2.15 -2.51 13.37
N SER A 110 3.30 -2.60 12.71
CA SER A 110 4.55 -1.97 13.14
C SER A 110 5.07 -1.08 12.01
N TYR A 111 5.63 0.07 12.37
CA TYR A 111 6.23 1.00 11.42
C TYR A 111 7.70 1.23 11.72
N ARG A 112 8.51 1.31 10.67
CA ARG A 112 9.93 1.65 10.75
C ARG A 112 10.25 2.76 9.74
N ALA A 113 10.70 3.92 10.23
CA ALA A 113 11.02 5.08 9.40
C ALA A 113 12.39 4.99 8.71
N SER A 114 13.39 4.35 9.35
CA SER A 114 14.79 4.36 8.90
C SER A 114 15.32 2.93 8.72
N PRO A 115 16.19 2.65 7.71
CA PRO A 115 16.75 3.60 6.73
C PRO A 115 15.76 4.02 5.63
N LEU A 116 14.70 3.27 5.41
CA LEU A 116 13.61 3.57 4.48
C LEU A 116 12.29 3.19 5.14
N PRO A 117 11.22 4.00 4.94
CA PRO A 117 9.93 3.72 5.54
C PRO A 117 9.38 2.36 5.10
N GLU A 118 8.90 1.59 6.07
CA GLU A 118 8.20 0.32 5.84
C GLU A 118 7.22 0.02 6.97
N TYR A 119 6.13 -0.64 6.60
CA TYR A 119 5.13 -1.20 7.50
C TYR A 119 5.23 -2.72 7.54
N VAL A 120 4.83 -3.30 8.66
CA VAL A 120 4.50 -4.71 8.79
C VAL A 120 3.09 -4.78 9.36
N LEU A 121 2.13 -5.23 8.57
CA LEU A 121 0.79 -5.54 9.05
C LEU A 121 0.79 -6.94 9.65
N HIS A 122 0.37 -7.05 10.92
CA HIS A 122 0.31 -8.31 11.64
C HIS A 122 -1.05 -8.97 11.38
N LEU A 123 -1.11 -9.81 10.35
CA LEU A 123 -2.33 -10.44 9.87
C LEU A 123 -2.43 -11.91 10.31
N PRO A 124 -3.65 -12.50 10.39
CA PRO A 124 -3.85 -13.83 10.98
C PRO A 124 -3.06 -14.99 10.37
N LEU A 125 -2.78 -14.94 9.06
CA LEU A 125 -2.05 -16.00 8.34
C LEU A 125 -0.58 -15.66 8.09
N GLY A 126 -0.10 -14.52 8.58
CA GLY A 126 1.29 -14.10 8.48
C GLY A 126 1.48 -12.60 8.26
N ASP A 127 2.60 -12.12 8.73
CA ASP A 127 3.00 -10.72 8.62
C ASP A 127 3.20 -10.31 7.16
N THR A 128 2.57 -9.21 6.76
CA THR A 128 2.71 -8.65 5.41
C THR A 128 3.51 -7.35 5.47
N LYS A 129 4.64 -7.33 4.78
CA LYS A 129 5.49 -6.15 4.70
C LYS A 129 5.05 -5.24 3.57
N ILE A 130 4.93 -3.94 3.85
CA ILE A 130 4.64 -2.88 2.86
C ILE A 130 5.82 -1.92 2.83
N LEU A 131 6.50 -1.88 1.70
CA LEU A 131 7.62 -0.95 1.48
C LEU A 131 7.09 0.38 0.96
N CYS A 132 7.54 1.49 1.54
CA CYS A 132 7.24 2.83 1.00
C CYS A 132 8.48 3.34 0.27
N ARG A 133 8.37 3.56 -1.02
CA ARG A 133 9.48 3.96 -1.91
C ARG A 133 9.08 5.15 -2.77
N SER A 134 10.04 5.81 -3.38
CA SER A 134 9.76 6.90 -4.32
C SER A 134 10.16 6.54 -5.75
N PHE A 135 9.45 7.15 -6.71
CA PHE A 135 9.84 7.06 -8.12
C PHE A 135 11.24 7.62 -8.39
N GLU A 136 11.71 8.60 -7.63
CA GLU A 136 13.10 9.08 -7.73
C GLU A 136 14.12 7.96 -7.49
N ASN A 137 13.80 7.02 -6.61
CA ASN A 137 14.66 5.91 -6.20
C ASN A 137 14.09 4.54 -6.58
N TRP A 138 13.29 4.46 -7.66
CA TRP A 138 12.63 3.22 -8.10
C TRP A 138 13.58 2.05 -8.34
N THR A 139 14.86 2.32 -8.64
CA THR A 139 15.87 1.27 -8.85
C THR A 139 16.09 0.41 -7.62
N ARG A 140 15.74 0.90 -6.42
CA ARG A 140 15.85 0.14 -5.16
C ARG A 140 14.87 -1.02 -5.03
N ILE A 141 13.86 -1.09 -5.91
CA ILE A 141 12.90 -2.21 -5.92
C ILE A 141 13.26 -3.30 -6.94
N ILE A 142 14.26 -3.07 -7.80
CA ILE A 142 14.59 -3.99 -8.91
C ILE A 142 14.98 -5.40 -8.43
N GLY A 143 15.60 -5.52 -7.27
CA GLY A 143 16.01 -6.80 -6.69
C GLY A 143 14.92 -7.54 -5.91
N LEU A 144 13.72 -6.96 -5.76
CA LEU A 144 12.67 -7.50 -4.89
C LEU A 144 11.70 -8.41 -5.66
N ASN A 145 11.05 -9.31 -4.91
CA ASN A 145 9.88 -10.06 -5.36
C ASN A 145 8.66 -9.52 -4.62
N LEU A 146 7.79 -8.84 -5.34
CA LEU A 146 6.61 -8.19 -4.79
C LEU A 146 5.34 -8.93 -5.23
N ALA A 147 4.33 -8.92 -4.38
CA ALA A 147 2.99 -9.34 -4.74
C ALA A 147 2.26 -8.20 -5.46
N TRP A 148 2.37 -6.99 -4.96
CA TRP A 148 1.67 -5.85 -5.52
C TRP A 148 2.48 -4.56 -5.37
N VAL A 149 2.15 -3.60 -6.23
CA VAL A 149 2.67 -2.23 -6.17
C VAL A 149 1.51 -1.26 -6.36
N LEU A 150 1.42 -0.27 -5.50
CA LEU A 150 0.49 0.85 -5.62
C LEU A 150 1.28 2.14 -5.82
N ALA A 151 0.88 2.96 -6.78
CA ALA A 151 1.51 4.23 -7.10
C ALA A 151 0.53 5.38 -6.85
N ASP A 152 0.88 6.32 -5.99
CA ASP A 152 0.12 7.56 -5.83
C ASP A 152 0.72 8.68 -6.69
N GLU A 153 -0.13 9.54 -7.19
CA GLU A 153 0.15 10.75 -8.00
C GLU A 153 1.21 10.52 -9.10
N ILE A 154 1.12 9.37 -9.82
CA ILE A 154 2.09 8.98 -10.85
C ILE A 154 2.20 9.99 -12.00
N ASP A 155 1.14 10.74 -12.30
CA ASP A 155 1.15 11.76 -13.35
C ASP A 155 2.01 12.98 -12.99
N THR A 156 2.34 13.17 -11.71
CA THR A 156 3.29 14.21 -11.29
C THR A 156 4.75 13.81 -11.49
N VAL A 157 5.01 12.50 -11.68
CA VAL A 157 6.35 11.97 -11.99
C VAL A 157 6.75 12.37 -13.40
N ALA A 158 8.02 12.74 -13.59
CA ALA A 158 8.53 13.04 -14.92
C ALA A 158 8.31 11.85 -15.88
N PRO A 159 7.73 12.07 -17.09
CA PRO A 159 7.38 10.99 -18.01
C PRO A 159 8.54 10.03 -18.34
N SER A 160 9.76 10.57 -18.41
CA SER A 160 10.97 9.76 -18.65
C SER A 160 11.31 8.81 -17.50
N ILE A 161 10.94 9.17 -16.26
CA ILE A 161 11.12 8.31 -15.08
C ILE A 161 10.00 7.26 -15.06
N ALA A 162 8.74 7.67 -15.19
CA ALA A 162 7.60 6.77 -15.17
C ALA A 162 7.71 5.68 -16.26
N SER A 163 8.04 6.06 -17.50
CA SER A 163 8.19 5.12 -18.63
C SER A 163 9.32 4.11 -18.43
N ARG A 164 10.41 4.50 -17.76
CA ARG A 164 11.54 3.60 -17.46
C ARG A 164 11.27 2.70 -16.26
N ALA A 165 10.61 3.22 -15.25
CA ALA A 165 10.31 2.52 -14.01
C ALA A 165 9.23 1.45 -14.20
N PHE A 166 8.13 1.79 -14.86
CA PHE A 166 6.94 0.95 -14.95
C PHE A 166 7.19 -0.48 -15.47
N PRO A 167 7.86 -0.73 -16.61
CA PRO A 167 8.13 -2.10 -17.04
C PRO A 167 9.00 -2.89 -16.07
N LYS A 168 9.91 -2.20 -15.36
CA LYS A 168 10.77 -2.82 -14.36
C LYS A 168 10.00 -3.18 -13.09
N ILE A 169 9.06 -2.33 -12.69
CA ILE A 169 8.14 -2.58 -11.56
C ILE A 169 7.27 -3.79 -11.87
N LEU A 170 6.63 -3.84 -13.05
CA LEU A 170 5.83 -5.00 -13.46
C LEU A 170 6.63 -6.30 -13.43
N GLY A 171 7.90 -6.27 -13.84
CA GLY A 171 8.80 -7.41 -13.74
C GLY A 171 9.13 -7.83 -12.30
N ARG A 172 8.69 -7.11 -11.27
CA ARG A 172 8.86 -7.47 -9.85
C ARG A 172 7.62 -8.13 -9.23
N LEU A 173 6.48 -8.11 -9.93
CA LEU A 173 5.26 -8.77 -9.50
C LEU A 173 5.38 -10.30 -9.70
N ARG A 174 6.12 -10.95 -8.80
CA ARG A 174 6.51 -12.37 -8.92
C ARG A 174 6.07 -13.24 -7.75
N ALA A 175 5.52 -12.65 -6.71
CA ALA A 175 5.15 -13.33 -5.48
C ALA A 175 3.65 -13.19 -5.21
N GLY A 176 3.14 -13.97 -4.26
CA GLY A 176 1.77 -13.87 -3.78
C GLY A 176 0.69 -14.42 -4.72
N ASN A 177 -0.53 -14.35 -4.23
CA ASN A 177 -1.73 -14.86 -4.90
C ASN A 177 -2.27 -13.86 -5.94
N ILE A 178 -2.28 -12.58 -5.57
CA ILE A 178 -2.74 -11.47 -6.42
C ILE A 178 -1.54 -10.62 -6.79
N ARG A 179 -1.22 -10.59 -8.09
CA ARG A 179 -0.08 -9.84 -8.64
C ARG A 179 -0.61 -8.63 -9.37
N GLN A 180 -0.58 -7.48 -8.71
CA GLN A 180 -1.29 -6.31 -9.20
C GLN A 180 -0.45 -5.04 -9.11
N PHE A 181 -0.53 -4.20 -10.15
CA PHE A 181 -0.12 -2.81 -10.13
C PHE A 181 -1.36 -1.93 -10.12
N GLY A 182 -1.49 -1.08 -9.13
CA GLY A 182 -2.55 -0.08 -9.03
C GLY A 182 -1.97 1.34 -9.06
N ALA A 183 -2.63 2.26 -9.74
CA ALA A 183 -2.26 3.67 -9.74
C ALA A 183 -3.45 4.55 -9.33
N ALA A 184 -3.17 5.57 -8.54
CA ALA A 184 -4.11 6.64 -8.23
C ALA A 184 -3.44 7.97 -8.61
N SER A 185 -4.12 8.82 -9.38
CA SER A 185 -3.52 10.09 -9.78
C SER A 185 -4.57 11.15 -10.10
N THR A 186 -4.19 12.41 -9.86
CA THR A 186 -4.86 13.56 -10.45
C THR A 186 -4.42 13.67 -11.91
N PRO A 187 -5.34 13.84 -12.88
CA PRO A 187 -4.95 13.94 -14.28
C PRO A 187 -4.14 15.20 -14.55
N GLU A 188 -2.95 15.04 -15.09
CA GLU A 188 -2.03 16.10 -15.47
C GLU A 188 -1.87 16.17 -17.00
N GLY A 189 -2.98 16.09 -17.73
CA GLY A 189 -3.01 16.06 -19.19
C GLY A 189 -2.60 14.71 -19.76
N PHE A 190 -1.92 14.72 -20.92
CA PHE A 190 -1.53 13.50 -21.65
C PHE A 190 -0.27 12.85 -21.06
N ARG A 191 -0.29 12.50 -19.77
CA ARG A 191 0.83 11.88 -19.08
C ARG A 191 0.67 10.37 -18.96
N TRP A 192 1.21 9.78 -17.89
CA TRP A 192 1.29 8.34 -17.75
C TRP A 192 -0.08 7.65 -17.70
N MET A 193 -1.02 8.22 -16.92
CA MET A 193 -2.38 7.67 -16.81
C MET A 193 -3.09 7.66 -18.15
N PHE A 194 -3.06 8.79 -18.89
CA PHE A 194 -3.64 8.87 -20.21
C PHE A 194 -3.01 7.85 -21.16
N ASN A 195 -1.67 7.82 -21.26
CA ASN A 195 -0.97 6.94 -22.22
C ASN A 195 -1.10 5.44 -21.89
N THR A 196 -1.52 5.10 -20.67
CA THR A 196 -1.67 3.70 -20.24
C THR A 196 -3.10 3.20 -20.35
N PHE A 197 -4.10 4.08 -20.14
CA PHE A 197 -5.51 3.68 -20.02
C PHE A 197 -6.45 4.31 -21.06
N ALA A 198 -6.02 5.26 -21.90
CA ALA A 198 -6.85 5.90 -22.95
C ALA A 198 -6.73 5.24 -24.32
#